data_876e1f481e2c401614b86aa2b4bad1d3
#
_entry.id   876e1f481e2c401614b86aa2b4bad1d3
#
_cell.length_a   1.000
_cell.length_b   1.000
_cell.length_c   1.000
_cell.angle_alpha   90.00
_cell.angle_beta   90.00
_cell.angle_gamma   90.00
#
_symmetry.space_group_name_H-M   'P 1'
#
loop_
_entity.id
_entity.type
_entity.pdbx_description
1 polymer ?
#
loop_
_entity_poly.entity_id
_entity_poly.type
_entity_poly.pdbx_seq_one_letter_code
_entity_poly.pdbx_strand_id
1 'polypeptide(L)'
;MSLKKVHRHSWVSLVICWIIWVVVAYDRELIFRAANMICNEFNLSPTQWGYTIAAITLSLAVLSIPVAALSDKHASGWKRGIFQWPLVIGFTFISLLSGITSLSSSFYKFVTLRIMVSLGCGVAEPVGVSNTAEWWPKEHRGFAIGAHHSGYPVGALLSGVAMATIITYFGPQNWRYAFFLGIIFAVPSLTFWAIYSTRKRYSEFHQSCVDNQFTPPTDFVHDEGEEKTSTHSTWERLKQTLSSRGIVFTAASTLITHVVYIGFLTIFPAFLYNIVGLDLAKSAGLSAVFTITGMMGQIIWPTLSDKIGRRLTLILCGCWMAVSIASFCLTSGVVSVIAIQLFFGLSANAIWPIFYATASDYAPAGAIGTANSLITVAQYVGGAVAPIIMGYLLTSFGGWHSHQGYIWCFLLMSCCAFIGVILQMILGYLIKKEKSEQVDNLSLSAN
;
A
#
# COMPACT_ATOMS: atom_id res chain seq x y z
N MET A 1 8.65 -27.56 -6.25
CA MET A 1 8.86 -28.02 -4.85
C MET A 1 7.60 -27.79 -4.04
N SER A 2 7.29 -28.66 -3.05
CA SER A 2 6.02 -28.60 -2.31
C SER A 2 6.09 -27.67 -1.11
N LEU A 3 5.12 -26.77 -0.96
CA LEU A 3 4.93 -25.93 0.24
C LEU A 3 4.83 -26.74 1.54
N LYS A 4 4.47 -28.03 1.46
CA LYS A 4 4.40 -28.95 2.62
C LYS A 4 5.75 -29.15 3.32
N LYS A 5 6.88 -28.91 2.63
CA LYS A 5 8.22 -29.03 3.17
C LYS A 5 8.76 -27.75 3.83
N VAL A 6 8.01 -26.65 3.74
CA VAL A 6 8.39 -25.37 4.35
C VAL A 6 8.26 -25.49 5.87
N HIS A 7 9.30 -25.04 6.58
CA HIS A 7 9.39 -25.16 8.03
C HIS A 7 8.28 -24.37 8.77
N ARG A 8 7.83 -24.90 9.91
CA ARG A 8 6.77 -24.29 10.73
C ARG A 8 7.04 -22.84 11.11
N HIS A 9 8.32 -22.46 11.32
CA HIS A 9 8.68 -21.09 11.68
C HIS A 9 8.39 -20.09 10.56
N SER A 10 8.47 -20.49 9.30
CA SER A 10 8.06 -19.67 8.15
C SER A 10 6.56 -19.36 8.19
N TRP A 11 5.73 -20.35 8.48
CA TRP A 11 4.28 -20.17 8.59
C TRP A 11 3.89 -19.28 9.77
N VAL A 12 4.54 -19.47 10.94
CA VAL A 12 4.30 -18.61 12.11
C VAL A 12 4.70 -17.17 11.80
N SER A 13 5.86 -16.95 11.19
CA SER A 13 6.31 -15.63 10.74
C SER A 13 5.28 -14.98 9.82
N LEU A 14 4.82 -15.72 8.80
CA LEU A 14 3.84 -15.23 7.84
C LEU A 14 2.53 -14.81 8.51
N VAL A 15 1.97 -15.67 9.37
CA VAL A 15 0.70 -15.39 10.05
C VAL A 15 0.82 -14.13 10.92
N ILE A 16 1.89 -13.99 11.69
CA ILE A 16 2.08 -12.83 12.56
C ILE A 16 2.32 -11.55 11.75
N CYS A 17 3.17 -11.59 10.72
CA CYS A 17 3.39 -10.46 9.85
C CYS A 17 2.12 -10.06 9.10
N TRP A 18 1.31 -11.03 8.69
CA TRP A 18 0.00 -10.80 8.07
C TRP A 18 -0.96 -10.11 9.04
N ILE A 19 -1.07 -10.57 10.29
CA ILE A 19 -1.91 -9.92 11.31
C ILE A 19 -1.45 -8.48 11.56
N ILE A 20 -0.14 -8.25 11.72
CA ILE A 20 0.43 -6.90 11.88
C ILE A 20 0.04 -6.03 10.69
N TRP A 21 0.15 -6.57 9.48
CA TRP A 21 -0.20 -5.84 8.25
C TRP A 21 -1.71 -5.53 8.15
N VAL A 22 -2.57 -6.45 8.57
CA VAL A 22 -4.02 -6.21 8.70
C VAL A 22 -4.30 -5.04 9.65
N VAL A 23 -3.64 -5.00 10.81
CA VAL A 23 -3.83 -3.91 11.79
C VAL A 23 -3.35 -2.57 11.25
N VAL A 24 -2.19 -2.55 10.58
CA VAL A 24 -1.67 -1.34 9.94
C VAL A 24 -2.63 -0.83 8.85
N ALA A 25 -3.12 -1.72 8.01
CA ALA A 25 -4.09 -1.38 6.97
C ALA A 25 -5.42 -0.90 7.58
N TYR A 26 -5.89 -1.55 8.63
CA TYR A 26 -7.07 -1.15 9.38
C TYR A 26 -6.95 0.32 9.84
N ASP A 27 -5.87 0.69 10.50
CA ASP A 27 -5.70 2.05 11.03
C ASP A 27 -5.48 3.10 9.92
N ARG A 28 -4.77 2.74 8.85
CA ARG A 28 -4.58 3.62 7.68
C ARG A 28 -5.88 3.93 6.97
N GLU A 29 -6.74 2.94 6.81
CA GLU A 29 -8.01 3.08 6.10
C GLU A 29 -9.11 3.71 6.96
N LEU A 30 -9.01 3.57 8.29
CA LEU A 30 -10.04 4.01 9.23
C LEU A 30 -10.34 5.52 9.12
N ILE A 31 -9.33 6.35 8.81
CA ILE A 31 -9.54 7.78 8.66
C ILE A 31 -10.47 8.11 7.49
N PHE A 32 -10.41 7.36 6.39
CA PHE A 32 -11.32 7.52 5.27
C PHE A 32 -12.75 7.10 5.63
N ARG A 33 -12.89 6.02 6.44
CA ARG A 33 -14.21 5.57 6.92
C ARG A 33 -14.84 6.57 7.88
N ALA A 34 -14.02 7.30 8.63
CA ALA A 34 -14.43 8.36 9.55
C ALA A 34 -14.66 9.72 8.85
N ALA A 35 -14.40 9.86 7.55
CA ALA A 35 -14.38 11.13 6.82
C ALA A 35 -15.61 12.01 7.10
N ASN A 36 -16.81 11.46 6.96
CA ASN A 36 -18.04 12.23 7.16
C ASN A 36 -18.19 12.75 8.59
N MET A 37 -17.83 11.94 9.61
CA MET A 37 -17.90 12.35 11.01
C MET A 37 -16.87 13.44 11.31
N ILE A 38 -15.63 13.28 10.81
CA ILE A 38 -14.54 14.25 10.98
C ILE A 38 -14.91 15.57 10.29
N CYS A 39 -15.36 15.52 9.04
CA CYS A 39 -15.74 16.72 8.29
C CYS A 39 -16.92 17.45 8.92
N ASN A 40 -17.91 16.72 9.41
CA ASN A 40 -19.08 17.32 10.08
C ASN A 40 -18.71 17.94 11.43
N GLU A 41 -17.90 17.25 12.25
CA GLU A 41 -17.52 17.74 13.57
C GLU A 41 -16.64 18.99 13.51
N PHE A 42 -15.69 19.03 12.59
CA PHE A 42 -14.76 20.14 12.44
C PHE A 42 -15.17 21.16 11.35
N ASN A 43 -16.36 21.00 10.75
CA ASN A 43 -16.89 21.84 9.67
C ASN A 43 -15.89 22.02 8.51
N LEU A 44 -15.29 20.92 8.05
CA LEU A 44 -14.27 20.96 7.01
C LEU A 44 -14.88 21.04 5.62
N SER A 45 -14.39 21.99 4.82
CA SER A 45 -14.63 21.99 3.39
C SER A 45 -13.90 20.82 2.69
N PRO A 46 -14.31 20.43 1.46
CA PRO A 46 -13.60 19.41 0.71
C PRO A 46 -12.11 19.72 0.52
N THR A 47 -11.75 20.98 0.30
CA THR A 47 -10.35 21.42 0.17
C THR A 47 -9.57 21.23 1.48
N GLN A 48 -10.15 21.60 2.63
CA GLN A 48 -9.50 21.40 3.94
C GLN A 48 -9.31 19.91 4.26
N TRP A 49 -10.30 19.08 3.93
CA TRP A 49 -10.19 17.64 4.03
C TRP A 49 -9.09 17.11 3.11
N GLY A 50 -9.01 17.59 1.88
CA GLY A 50 -7.95 17.26 0.93
C GLY A 50 -6.55 17.54 1.48
N TYR A 51 -6.31 18.74 2.04
CA TYR A 51 -5.03 19.07 2.69
C TYR A 51 -4.74 18.18 3.90
N THR A 52 -5.75 17.85 4.69
CA THR A 52 -5.60 16.95 5.85
C THR A 52 -5.11 15.58 5.44
N ILE A 53 -5.76 14.97 4.47
CA ILE A 53 -5.37 13.64 3.97
C ILE A 53 -4.01 13.69 3.25
N ALA A 54 -3.72 14.78 2.52
CA ALA A 54 -2.42 14.96 1.88
C ALA A 54 -1.26 14.98 2.90
N ALA A 55 -1.40 15.75 3.98
CA ALA A 55 -0.40 15.82 5.05
C ALA A 55 -0.18 14.44 5.72
N ILE A 56 -1.26 13.73 6.01
CA ILE A 56 -1.23 12.38 6.60
C ILE A 56 -0.58 11.39 5.64
N THR A 57 -0.93 11.43 4.36
CA THR A 57 -0.38 10.50 3.35
C THR A 57 1.10 10.78 3.07
N LEU A 58 1.49 12.05 2.97
CA LEU A 58 2.89 12.42 2.76
C LEU A 58 3.78 11.98 3.94
N SER A 59 3.26 12.03 5.16
CA SER A 59 4.01 11.60 6.35
C SER A 59 4.37 10.11 6.33
N LEU A 60 3.62 9.26 5.62
CA LEU A 60 3.97 7.85 5.41
C LEU A 60 5.33 7.69 4.71
N ALA A 61 5.70 8.61 3.81
CA ALA A 61 6.95 8.52 3.07
C ALA A 61 8.18 8.89 3.91
N VAL A 62 8.02 9.77 4.90
CA VAL A 62 9.14 10.44 5.58
C VAL A 62 10.08 9.45 6.28
N LEU A 63 9.53 8.51 7.04
CA LEU A 63 10.31 7.54 7.80
C LEU A 63 10.48 6.19 7.10
N SER A 64 9.74 5.90 6.04
CA SER A 64 9.76 4.59 5.39
C SER A 64 11.15 4.19 4.89
N ILE A 65 11.83 5.08 4.15
CA ILE A 65 13.15 4.80 3.58
C ILE A 65 14.26 4.80 4.64
N PRO A 66 14.43 5.85 5.48
CA PRO A 66 15.51 5.87 6.46
C PRO A 66 15.42 4.74 7.50
N VAL A 67 14.21 4.40 7.96
CA VAL A 67 14.05 3.32 8.94
C VAL A 67 14.20 1.94 8.31
N ALA A 68 13.75 1.73 7.07
CA ALA A 68 14.02 0.49 6.34
C ALA A 68 15.53 0.27 6.16
N ALA A 69 16.26 1.30 5.72
CA ALA A 69 17.71 1.23 5.58
C ALA A 69 18.44 0.96 6.91
N LEU A 70 17.98 1.61 7.99
CA LEU A 70 18.51 1.39 9.33
C LEU A 70 18.22 -0.04 9.83
N SER A 71 17.02 -0.55 9.57
CA SER A 71 16.62 -1.93 9.87
C SER A 71 17.48 -2.93 9.09
N ASP A 72 17.74 -2.69 7.82
CA ASP A 72 18.59 -3.56 6.99
C ASP A 72 20.03 -3.62 7.52
N LYS A 73 20.56 -2.49 8.01
CA LYS A 73 21.92 -2.41 8.55
C LYS A 73 22.08 -3.10 9.91
N HIS A 74 21.13 -2.94 10.82
CA HIS A 74 21.31 -3.30 12.23
C HIS A 74 20.40 -4.41 12.74
N ALA A 75 19.34 -4.75 12.00
CA ALA A 75 18.29 -5.62 12.49
C ALA A 75 17.82 -6.65 11.44
N SER A 76 18.71 -7.12 10.57
CA SER A 76 18.39 -8.18 9.60
C SER A 76 18.15 -9.54 10.28
N GLY A 77 17.45 -10.42 9.57
CA GLY A 77 17.15 -11.76 10.06
C GLY A 77 16.25 -11.77 11.30
N TRP A 78 16.60 -12.58 12.30
CA TRP A 78 15.81 -12.71 13.52
C TRP A 78 15.70 -11.41 14.35
N LYS A 79 16.67 -10.51 14.23
CA LYS A 79 16.68 -9.21 14.93
C LYS A 79 15.62 -8.26 14.40
N ARG A 80 15.15 -8.43 13.18
CA ARG A 80 14.16 -7.54 12.53
C ARG A 80 12.83 -7.49 13.31
N GLY A 81 12.41 -8.59 13.88
CA GLY A 81 11.23 -8.62 14.75
C GLY A 81 11.35 -7.70 15.96
N ILE A 82 12.52 -7.61 16.57
CA ILE A 82 12.81 -6.70 17.68
C ILE A 82 12.78 -5.24 17.21
N PHE A 83 13.25 -4.97 16.00
CA PHE A 83 13.29 -3.61 15.46
C PHE A 83 11.89 -3.07 15.07
N GLN A 84 10.96 -3.91 14.68
CA GLN A 84 9.56 -3.51 14.47
C GLN A 84 8.86 -3.06 15.75
N TRP A 85 9.23 -3.66 16.87
CA TRP A 85 8.55 -3.50 18.15
C TRP A 85 8.39 -2.03 18.61
N PRO A 86 9.44 -1.20 18.70
CA PRO A 86 9.31 0.17 19.18
C PRO A 86 8.40 1.03 18.30
N LEU A 87 8.45 0.81 16.98
CA LEU A 87 7.70 1.61 16.01
C LEU A 87 6.22 1.27 16.02
N VAL A 88 5.87 0.00 16.10
CA VAL A 88 4.47 -0.41 16.07
C VAL A 88 3.82 -0.22 17.45
N ILE A 89 4.56 -0.34 18.56
CA ILE A 89 4.06 0.09 19.87
C ILE A 89 3.86 1.59 19.89
N GLY A 90 4.83 2.38 19.41
CA GLY A 90 4.69 3.82 19.27
C GLY A 90 3.47 4.20 18.44
N PHE A 91 3.29 3.56 17.30
CA PHE A 91 2.14 3.73 16.44
C PHE A 91 0.82 3.36 17.14
N THR A 92 0.75 2.22 17.82
CA THR A 92 -0.44 1.77 18.53
C THR A 92 -0.78 2.71 19.69
N PHE A 93 0.22 3.16 20.44
CA PHE A 93 0.05 4.10 21.54
C PHE A 93 -0.41 5.48 21.04
N ILE A 94 0.15 5.96 19.94
CA ILE A 94 -0.25 7.23 19.31
C ILE A 94 -1.67 7.12 18.75
N SER A 95 -2.06 5.98 18.18
CA SER A 95 -3.42 5.73 17.72
C SER A 95 -4.42 5.79 18.88
N LEU A 96 -4.08 5.23 20.05
CA LEU A 96 -4.85 5.36 21.29
C LEU A 96 -4.96 6.84 21.71
N LEU A 97 -3.84 7.56 21.76
CA LEU A 97 -3.82 8.97 22.09
C LEU A 97 -4.63 9.81 21.09
N SER A 98 -4.56 9.49 19.81
CA SER A 98 -5.42 10.09 18.76
C SER A 98 -6.90 9.91 19.09
N GLY A 99 -7.31 8.71 19.49
CA GLY A 99 -8.67 8.44 19.94
C GLY A 99 -9.07 9.24 21.17
N ILE A 100 -8.21 9.31 22.20
CA ILE A 100 -8.48 10.00 23.47
C ILE A 100 -8.43 11.53 23.33
N THR A 101 -7.38 12.07 22.73
CA THR A 101 -7.17 13.54 22.68
C THR A 101 -8.05 14.22 21.64
N SER A 102 -8.58 13.51 20.67
CA SER A 102 -9.59 14.07 19.80
C SER A 102 -10.95 14.26 20.51
N LEU A 103 -11.09 13.77 21.74
CA LEU A 103 -12.17 14.22 22.65
C LEU A 103 -12.01 15.70 22.99
N SER A 104 -10.82 16.26 22.93
CA SER A 104 -10.64 17.71 22.95
C SER A 104 -10.98 18.24 21.55
N SER A 105 -11.82 19.22 21.43
CA SER A 105 -12.37 19.87 20.24
C SER A 105 -11.35 20.51 19.27
N SER A 106 -10.06 20.15 19.33
CA SER A 106 -9.02 20.78 18.52
C SER A 106 -8.66 19.93 17.30
N PHE A 107 -9.06 20.41 16.12
CA PHE A 107 -8.70 19.84 14.83
C PHE A 107 -7.17 19.69 14.63
N TYR A 108 -6.40 20.71 14.98
CA TYR A 108 -4.94 20.68 14.81
C TYR A 108 -4.27 19.59 15.65
N LYS A 109 -4.73 19.34 16.88
CA LYS A 109 -4.23 18.24 17.71
C LYS A 109 -4.54 16.89 17.06
N PHE A 110 -5.76 16.72 16.54
CA PHE A 110 -6.14 15.51 15.82
C PHE A 110 -5.23 15.25 14.62
N VAL A 111 -5.04 16.25 13.75
CA VAL A 111 -4.19 16.12 12.55
C VAL A 111 -2.73 15.81 12.93
N THR A 112 -2.17 16.52 13.92
CA THR A 112 -0.79 16.25 14.38
C THR A 112 -0.62 14.81 14.85
N LEU A 113 -1.54 14.30 15.63
CA LEU A 113 -1.49 12.91 16.11
C LEU A 113 -1.64 11.91 14.96
N ARG A 114 -2.51 12.19 13.98
CA ARG A 114 -2.65 11.34 12.78
C ARG A 114 -1.38 11.34 11.92
N ILE A 115 -0.70 12.48 11.79
CA ILE A 115 0.63 12.56 11.15
C ILE A 115 1.64 11.67 11.88
N MET A 116 1.71 11.74 13.22
CA MET A 116 2.60 10.91 14.02
C MET A 116 2.30 9.41 13.86
N VAL A 117 1.02 9.02 13.85
CA VAL A 117 0.59 7.65 13.56
C VAL A 117 1.05 7.21 12.17
N SER A 118 0.89 8.07 11.17
CA SER A 118 1.27 7.77 9.79
C SER A 118 2.79 7.62 9.60
N LEU A 119 3.60 8.40 10.32
CA LEU A 119 5.05 8.20 10.36
C LEU A 119 5.41 6.76 10.78
N GLY A 120 4.73 6.21 11.80
CA GLY A 120 4.89 4.82 12.23
C GLY A 120 4.37 3.81 11.19
N CYS A 121 3.19 4.05 10.61
CA CYS A 121 2.61 3.19 9.58
C CYS A 121 3.48 3.06 8.33
N GLY A 122 4.13 4.15 7.90
CA GLY A 122 4.99 4.15 6.72
C GLY A 122 6.19 3.24 6.82
N VAL A 123 6.63 2.92 8.04
CA VAL A 123 7.74 2.01 8.31
C VAL A 123 7.31 0.54 8.30
N ALA A 124 6.08 0.26 8.69
CA ALA A 124 5.60 -1.10 8.89
C ALA A 124 5.61 -1.94 7.60
N GLU A 125 5.34 -1.33 6.44
CA GLU A 125 5.33 -2.04 5.16
C GLU A 125 6.71 -2.56 4.75
N PRO A 126 7.75 -1.74 4.57
CA PRO A 126 9.04 -2.24 4.12
C PRO A 126 9.70 -3.19 5.13
N VAL A 127 9.54 -2.93 6.43
CA VAL A 127 10.09 -3.79 7.48
C VAL A 127 9.32 -5.12 7.56
N GLY A 128 8.00 -5.09 7.44
CA GLY A 128 7.16 -6.30 7.45
C GLY A 128 7.40 -7.22 6.25
N VAL A 129 7.52 -6.65 5.06
CA VAL A 129 7.86 -7.39 3.83
C VAL A 129 9.25 -8.02 3.93
N SER A 130 10.24 -7.26 4.39
CA SER A 130 11.61 -7.77 4.60
C SER A 130 11.63 -8.90 5.64
N ASN A 131 10.93 -8.73 6.76
CA ASN A 131 10.83 -9.77 7.78
C ASN A 131 10.17 -11.05 7.23
N THR A 132 9.09 -10.92 6.46
CA THR A 132 8.46 -12.07 5.80
C THR A 132 9.43 -12.75 4.83
N ALA A 133 10.16 -11.99 4.02
CA ALA A 133 11.12 -12.53 3.07
C ALA A 133 12.29 -13.28 3.73
N GLU A 134 12.71 -12.85 4.92
CA GLU A 134 13.84 -13.45 5.65
C GLU A 134 13.50 -14.72 6.41
N TRP A 135 12.21 -14.99 6.66
CA TRP A 135 11.76 -16.24 7.29
C TRP A 135 11.20 -17.26 6.29
N TRP A 136 11.41 -17.03 4.98
CA TRP A 136 10.95 -17.93 3.94
C TRP A 136 12.08 -18.33 2.98
N PRO A 137 12.14 -19.58 2.51
CA PRO A 137 13.12 -20.00 1.52
C PRO A 137 12.94 -19.22 0.22
N LYS A 138 14.04 -18.99 -0.50
CA LYS A 138 14.03 -18.16 -1.73
C LYS A 138 13.01 -18.63 -2.77
N GLU A 139 12.83 -19.93 -2.90
CA GLU A 139 11.92 -20.57 -3.87
C GLU A 139 10.43 -20.28 -3.60
N HIS A 140 10.07 -19.99 -2.36
CA HIS A 140 8.69 -19.73 -1.93
C HIS A 140 8.43 -18.31 -1.41
N ARG A 141 9.44 -17.44 -1.51
CA ARG A 141 9.36 -16.06 -1.03
C ARG A 141 8.26 -15.26 -1.72
N GLY A 142 8.06 -15.46 -3.04
CA GLY A 142 7.00 -14.80 -3.80
C GLY A 142 5.61 -15.11 -3.24
N PHE A 143 5.33 -16.38 -2.93
CA PHE A 143 4.10 -16.79 -2.26
C PHE A 143 3.93 -16.10 -0.91
N ALA A 144 4.98 -16.08 -0.08
CA ALA A 144 4.92 -15.50 1.26
C ALA A 144 4.64 -14.00 1.24
N ILE A 145 5.31 -13.25 0.35
CA ILE A 145 5.09 -11.82 0.18
C ILE A 145 3.68 -11.54 -0.36
N GLY A 146 3.20 -12.31 -1.34
CA GLY A 146 1.83 -12.18 -1.84
C GLY A 146 0.79 -12.45 -0.76
N ALA A 147 0.98 -13.50 0.03
CA ALA A 147 0.12 -13.81 1.16
C ALA A 147 0.16 -12.72 2.24
N HIS A 148 1.35 -12.16 2.55
CA HIS A 148 1.48 -11.02 3.46
C HIS A 148 0.66 -9.81 2.97
N HIS A 149 0.80 -9.45 1.70
CA HIS A 149 0.09 -8.29 1.13
C HIS A 149 -1.43 -8.46 1.12
N SER A 150 -1.97 -9.69 1.07
CA SER A 150 -3.42 -9.93 1.16
C SER A 150 -4.05 -9.45 2.48
N GLY A 151 -3.23 -9.18 3.50
CA GLY A 151 -3.67 -8.56 4.75
C GLY A 151 -4.21 -7.14 4.58
N TYR A 152 -3.73 -6.38 3.58
CA TYR A 152 -4.16 -4.99 3.38
C TYR A 152 -5.68 -4.87 3.08
N PRO A 153 -6.24 -5.51 2.06
CA PRO A 153 -7.67 -5.43 1.81
C PRO A 153 -8.52 -6.00 2.94
N VAL A 154 -8.01 -6.97 3.71
CA VAL A 154 -8.70 -7.47 4.91
C VAL A 154 -8.76 -6.38 5.98
N GLY A 155 -7.67 -5.70 6.29
CA GLY A 155 -7.64 -4.59 7.24
C GLY A 155 -8.55 -3.44 6.81
N ALA A 156 -8.53 -3.09 5.53
CA ALA A 156 -9.40 -2.07 4.95
C ALA A 156 -10.89 -2.43 5.06
N LEU A 157 -11.26 -3.69 4.82
CA LEU A 157 -12.63 -4.17 5.01
C LEU A 157 -13.05 -4.08 6.49
N LEU A 158 -12.19 -4.57 7.38
CA LEU A 158 -12.44 -4.54 8.83
C LEU A 158 -12.60 -3.11 9.35
N SER A 159 -11.88 -2.12 8.80
CA SER A 159 -12.04 -0.71 9.17
C SER A 159 -13.46 -0.19 8.85
N GLY A 160 -14.02 -0.57 7.71
CA GLY A 160 -15.39 -0.23 7.32
C GLY A 160 -16.43 -0.89 8.23
N VAL A 161 -16.27 -2.19 8.48
CA VAL A 161 -17.15 -2.95 9.37
C VAL A 161 -17.13 -2.39 10.80
N ALA A 162 -15.93 -2.15 11.33
CA ALA A 162 -15.77 -1.60 12.68
C ALA A 162 -16.40 -0.21 12.81
N MET A 163 -16.15 0.69 11.85
CA MET A 163 -16.74 2.03 11.86
C MET A 163 -18.27 1.96 11.79
N ALA A 164 -18.81 1.16 10.86
CA ALA A 164 -20.27 0.97 10.76
C ALA A 164 -20.87 0.44 12.06
N THR A 165 -20.23 -0.55 12.69
CA THR A 165 -20.65 -1.14 13.96
C THR A 165 -20.64 -0.10 15.08
N ILE A 166 -19.54 0.65 15.23
CA ILE A 166 -19.42 1.71 16.25
C ILE A 166 -20.52 2.76 16.08
N ILE A 167 -20.75 3.24 14.86
CA ILE A 167 -21.77 4.26 14.60
C ILE A 167 -23.16 3.72 14.92
N THR A 168 -23.45 2.47 14.54
CA THR A 168 -24.78 1.85 14.74
C THR A 168 -25.11 1.66 16.21
N TYR A 169 -24.17 1.17 17.02
CA TYR A 169 -24.43 0.80 18.42
C TYR A 169 -24.09 1.92 19.42
N PHE A 170 -23.14 2.79 19.12
CA PHE A 170 -22.68 3.84 20.04
C PHE A 170 -22.96 5.25 19.54
N GLY A 171 -23.47 5.38 18.32
CA GLY A 171 -23.77 6.67 17.69
C GLY A 171 -22.56 7.33 17.00
N PRO A 172 -22.83 8.25 16.04
CA PRO A 172 -21.79 8.86 15.22
C PRO A 172 -20.79 9.73 15.98
N GLN A 173 -21.17 10.26 17.16
CA GLN A 173 -20.30 11.04 18.03
C GLN A 173 -19.16 10.21 18.64
N ASN A 174 -19.29 8.89 18.67
CA ASN A 174 -18.33 7.94 19.25
C ASN A 174 -17.42 7.27 18.19
N TRP A 175 -17.36 7.82 16.98
CA TRP A 175 -16.53 7.30 15.88
C TRP A 175 -15.07 7.02 16.28
N ARG A 176 -14.57 7.74 17.26
CA ARG A 176 -13.21 7.59 17.79
C ARG A 176 -12.94 6.24 18.45
N TYR A 177 -13.97 5.53 18.93
CA TYR A 177 -13.80 4.20 19.52
C TYR A 177 -13.24 3.19 18.53
N ALA A 178 -13.47 3.38 17.23
CA ALA A 178 -12.91 2.51 16.22
C ALA A 178 -11.38 2.51 16.20
N PHE A 179 -10.74 3.63 16.57
CA PHE A 179 -9.27 3.72 16.64
C PHE A 179 -8.65 2.93 17.79
N PHE A 180 -9.41 2.55 18.81
CA PHE A 180 -8.89 1.72 19.91
C PHE A 180 -8.84 0.23 19.55
N LEU A 181 -9.63 -0.23 18.60
CA LEU A 181 -9.72 -1.66 18.28
C LEU A 181 -8.40 -2.23 17.73
N GLY A 182 -7.62 -1.42 17.02
CA GLY A 182 -6.31 -1.83 16.51
C GLY A 182 -5.34 -2.31 17.59
N ILE A 183 -5.42 -1.74 18.81
CA ILE A 183 -4.55 -2.07 19.95
C ILE A 183 -4.74 -3.52 20.38
N ILE A 184 -5.99 -4.01 20.38
CA ILE A 184 -6.34 -5.35 20.86
C ILE A 184 -5.57 -6.43 20.08
N PHE A 185 -5.29 -6.20 18.81
CA PHE A 185 -4.58 -7.14 17.95
C PHE A 185 -3.11 -6.76 17.75
N ALA A 186 -2.78 -5.47 17.73
CA ALA A 186 -1.42 -5.01 17.50
C ALA A 186 -0.47 -5.41 18.64
N VAL A 187 -0.79 -5.05 19.88
CA VAL A 187 0.10 -5.29 21.02
C VAL A 187 0.38 -6.77 21.24
N PRO A 188 -0.62 -7.69 21.27
CA PRO A 188 -0.33 -9.11 21.41
C PRO A 188 0.50 -9.68 20.28
N SER A 189 0.19 -9.32 19.02
CA SER A 189 0.89 -9.85 17.84
C SER A 189 2.36 -9.44 17.83
N LEU A 190 2.64 -8.17 18.15
CA LEU A 190 4.00 -7.65 18.23
C LEU A 190 4.79 -8.24 19.39
N THR A 191 4.15 -8.32 20.56
CA THR A 191 4.76 -8.94 21.74
C THR A 191 5.11 -10.40 21.47
N PHE A 192 4.17 -11.14 20.87
CA PHE A 192 4.42 -12.52 20.47
C PHE A 192 5.60 -12.62 19.51
N TRP A 193 5.63 -11.77 18.45
CA TRP A 193 6.69 -11.81 17.47
C TRP A 193 8.07 -11.47 18.08
N ALA A 194 8.15 -10.47 18.95
CA ALA A 194 9.39 -10.10 19.62
C ALA A 194 9.94 -11.26 20.48
N ILE A 195 9.06 -12.00 21.14
CA ILE A 195 9.46 -13.19 21.95
C ILE A 195 9.77 -14.38 21.06
N TYR A 196 9.05 -14.54 19.94
CA TYR A 196 9.19 -15.69 19.05
C TYR A 196 10.42 -15.58 18.15
N SER A 197 10.77 -14.39 17.66
CA SER A 197 11.89 -14.14 16.75
C SER A 197 13.22 -14.24 17.50
N THR A 198 13.80 -15.43 17.56
CA THR A 198 15.05 -15.71 18.29
C THR A 198 16.10 -16.34 17.36
N ARG A 199 17.39 -16.15 17.70
CA ARG A 199 18.51 -16.74 16.96
C ARG A 199 18.37 -18.27 16.82
N LYS A 200 17.95 -18.95 17.89
CA LYS A 200 17.75 -20.41 17.90
C LYS A 200 16.73 -20.85 16.84
N ARG A 201 15.53 -20.25 16.84
CA ARG A 201 14.45 -20.60 15.89
C ARG A 201 14.82 -20.24 14.46
N TYR A 202 15.55 -19.15 14.27
CA TYR A 202 16.05 -18.75 12.96
C TYR A 202 17.09 -19.74 12.44
N SER A 203 18.00 -20.23 13.29
CA SER A 203 18.94 -21.30 12.96
C SER A 203 18.24 -22.62 12.61
N GLU A 204 17.21 -23.01 13.38
CA GLU A 204 16.39 -24.21 13.09
C GLU A 204 15.71 -24.11 11.72
N PHE A 205 15.20 -22.91 11.36
CA PHE A 205 14.63 -22.66 10.06
C PHE A 205 15.69 -22.79 8.94
N HIS A 206 16.87 -22.19 9.09
CA HIS A 206 17.95 -22.28 8.13
C HIS A 206 18.40 -23.72 7.90
N GLN A 207 18.60 -24.49 8.97
CA GLN A 207 18.97 -25.90 8.87
C GLN A 207 17.91 -26.69 8.12
N SER A 208 16.64 -26.46 8.42
CA SER A 208 15.52 -27.09 7.69
C SER A 208 15.49 -26.72 6.21
N CYS A 209 15.92 -25.53 5.82
CA CYS A 209 16.07 -25.18 4.40
C CYS A 209 17.12 -26.09 3.74
N VAL A 210 18.29 -26.24 4.34
CA VAL A 210 19.36 -27.09 3.82
C VAL A 210 18.89 -28.54 3.74
N ASP A 211 18.28 -29.08 4.79
CA ASP A 211 17.80 -30.48 4.84
C ASP A 211 16.73 -30.78 3.77
N ASN A 212 15.93 -29.80 3.39
CA ASN A 212 14.91 -29.93 2.35
C ASN A 212 15.35 -29.45 0.97
N GLN A 213 16.63 -29.12 0.77
CA GLN A 213 17.19 -28.62 -0.49
C GLN A 213 16.59 -27.29 -0.94
N PHE A 214 16.21 -26.44 0.00
CA PHE A 214 15.82 -25.06 -0.25
C PHE A 214 17.02 -24.13 -0.04
N THR A 215 16.99 -22.97 -0.72
CA THR A 215 17.98 -21.92 -0.52
C THR A 215 17.55 -21.01 0.64
N PRO A 216 18.34 -20.92 1.71
CA PRO A 216 18.08 -19.97 2.80
C PRO A 216 18.08 -18.52 2.30
N PRO A 217 17.30 -17.61 2.93
CA PRO A 217 17.18 -16.22 2.46
C PRO A 217 18.43 -15.37 2.63
N THR A 218 19.23 -15.60 3.66
CA THR A 218 20.46 -14.88 3.99
C THR A 218 21.55 -15.84 4.40
N ASP A 219 22.79 -15.55 4.02
CA ASP A 219 23.95 -16.30 4.52
C ASP A 219 24.15 -15.95 5.99
N PHE A 220 24.17 -16.94 6.85
CA PHE A 220 24.32 -16.82 8.30
C PHE A 220 25.70 -16.26 8.73
N VAL A 221 26.62 -16.12 7.78
CA VAL A 221 28.04 -15.79 8.00
C VAL A 221 28.27 -14.31 8.34
N HIS A 222 27.25 -13.47 8.30
CA HIS A 222 27.42 -12.02 8.49
C HIS A 222 27.21 -11.53 9.96
N ASP A 223 27.38 -12.37 10.96
CA ASP A 223 27.28 -11.94 12.37
C ASP A 223 28.61 -11.36 12.94
N GLU A 224 29.71 -11.46 12.22
CA GLU A 224 31.00 -10.90 12.66
C GLU A 224 31.78 -10.25 11.50
N GLY A 225 31.55 -8.96 11.32
CA GLY A 225 32.63 -8.05 10.90
C GLY A 225 32.92 -7.82 9.43
N GLU A 226 32.23 -8.41 8.47
CA GLU A 226 32.37 -8.00 7.08
C GLU A 226 31.27 -6.99 6.68
N GLU A 227 31.58 -5.70 6.82
CA GLU A 227 30.94 -4.66 6.03
C GLU A 227 31.06 -5.08 4.56
N LYS A 228 29.97 -5.53 3.92
CA LYS A 228 29.91 -5.47 2.46
C LYS A 228 30.03 -4.02 2.09
N THR A 229 31.26 -3.56 1.91
CA THR A 229 31.59 -2.32 1.22
C THR A 229 31.04 -2.44 -0.19
N SER A 230 29.78 -2.07 -0.34
CA SER A 230 29.22 -1.88 -1.66
C SER A 230 30.05 -0.81 -2.34
N THR A 231 30.78 -1.17 -3.38
CA THR A 231 31.71 -0.34 -4.15
C THR A 231 31.07 0.92 -4.74
N HIS A 232 29.74 1.03 -4.73
CA HIS A 232 29.00 2.19 -5.24
C HIS A 232 28.30 2.96 -4.10
N SER A 233 28.46 4.28 -4.11
CA SER A 233 27.77 5.16 -3.18
C SER A 233 26.24 5.07 -3.40
N THR A 234 25.46 5.38 -2.36
CA THR A 234 23.98 5.43 -2.45
C THR A 234 23.52 6.37 -3.56
N TRP A 235 24.28 7.45 -3.79
CA TRP A 235 24.00 8.45 -4.84
C TRP A 235 24.21 7.89 -6.24
N GLU A 236 25.27 7.13 -6.46
CA GLU A 236 25.54 6.47 -7.75
C GLU A 236 24.46 5.45 -8.11
N ARG A 237 24.04 4.65 -7.14
CA ARG A 237 22.91 3.71 -7.31
C ARG A 237 21.62 4.43 -7.67
N LEU A 238 21.31 5.53 -6.98
CA LEU A 238 20.15 6.35 -7.29
C LEU A 238 20.24 6.92 -8.72
N LYS A 239 21.38 7.44 -9.12
CA LYS A 239 21.60 7.97 -10.46
C LYS A 239 21.43 6.88 -11.53
N GLN A 240 22.03 5.71 -11.34
CA GLN A 240 21.86 4.56 -12.24
C GLN A 240 20.39 4.11 -12.33
N THR A 241 19.70 4.06 -11.19
CA THR A 241 18.29 3.69 -11.14
C THR A 241 17.41 4.69 -11.89
N LEU A 242 17.65 5.99 -11.71
CA LEU A 242 16.94 7.06 -12.44
C LEU A 242 17.29 7.12 -13.93
N SER A 243 18.42 6.55 -14.35
CA SER A 243 18.77 6.43 -15.77
C SER A 243 18.01 5.30 -16.47
N SER A 244 17.41 4.37 -15.72
CA SER A 244 16.60 3.29 -16.28
C SER A 244 15.21 3.81 -16.70
N ARG A 245 14.97 3.87 -18.03
CA ARG A 245 13.65 4.25 -18.58
C ARG A 245 12.53 3.38 -18.02
N GLY A 246 12.77 2.07 -17.86
CA GLY A 246 11.80 1.14 -17.29
C GLY A 246 11.34 1.55 -15.90
N ILE A 247 12.27 1.95 -15.03
CA ILE A 247 11.96 2.39 -13.67
C ILE A 247 11.24 3.74 -13.66
N VAL A 248 11.71 4.71 -14.45
CA VAL A 248 11.11 6.06 -14.49
C VAL A 248 9.66 6.01 -14.98
N PHE A 249 9.38 5.29 -16.06
CA PHE A 249 8.01 5.13 -16.56
C PHE A 249 7.13 4.33 -15.60
N THR A 250 7.68 3.31 -14.94
CA THR A 250 6.95 2.55 -13.92
C THR A 250 6.63 3.42 -12.71
N ALA A 251 7.58 4.22 -12.22
CA ALA A 251 7.36 5.16 -11.12
C ALA A 251 6.32 6.23 -11.48
N ALA A 252 6.41 6.81 -12.69
CA ALA A 252 5.41 7.77 -13.17
C ALA A 252 4.02 7.15 -13.26
N SER A 253 3.89 5.92 -13.80
CA SER A 253 2.62 5.18 -13.82
C SER A 253 2.10 4.92 -12.41
N THR A 254 2.97 4.55 -11.47
CA THR A 254 2.62 4.30 -10.06
C THR A 254 2.08 5.57 -9.42
N LEU A 255 2.76 6.71 -9.61
CA LEU A 255 2.32 8.01 -9.08
C LEU A 255 0.91 8.34 -9.55
N ILE A 256 0.68 8.29 -10.87
CA ILE A 256 -0.62 8.63 -11.46
C ILE A 256 -1.71 7.64 -11.03
N THR A 257 -1.40 6.34 -10.95
CA THR A 257 -2.36 5.33 -10.49
C THR A 257 -2.72 5.52 -9.01
N HIS A 258 -1.76 5.98 -8.20
CA HIS A 258 -2.03 6.25 -6.78
C HIS A 258 -2.90 7.50 -6.57
N VAL A 259 -2.86 8.47 -7.50
CA VAL A 259 -3.83 9.58 -7.55
C VAL A 259 -5.26 9.03 -7.65
N VAL A 260 -5.49 7.99 -8.46
CA VAL A 260 -6.81 7.36 -8.59
C VAL A 260 -7.23 6.69 -7.28
N TYR A 261 -6.35 5.87 -6.71
CA TYR A 261 -6.69 5.08 -5.51
C TYR A 261 -6.98 5.96 -4.29
N ILE A 262 -6.08 6.86 -3.92
CA ILE A 262 -6.26 7.75 -2.75
C ILE A 262 -7.31 8.81 -3.05
N GLY A 263 -7.42 9.30 -4.28
CA GLY A 263 -8.50 10.18 -4.70
C GLY A 263 -9.87 9.55 -4.46
N PHE A 264 -10.05 8.30 -4.87
CA PHE A 264 -11.27 7.53 -4.60
C PHE A 264 -11.55 7.40 -3.10
N LEU A 265 -10.59 6.94 -2.31
CA LEU A 265 -10.75 6.80 -0.86
C LEU A 265 -11.13 8.12 -0.19
N THR A 266 -10.58 9.25 -0.65
CA THR A 266 -10.78 10.57 -0.04
C THR A 266 -12.21 11.06 -0.16
N ILE A 267 -12.87 10.84 -1.32
CA ILE A 267 -14.19 11.42 -1.60
C ILE A 267 -15.33 10.41 -1.52
N PHE A 268 -15.03 9.12 -1.63
CA PHE A 268 -16.05 8.09 -1.83
C PHE A 268 -17.01 7.90 -0.64
N PRO A 269 -16.57 7.90 0.64
CA PRO A 269 -17.51 7.87 1.77
C PRO A 269 -18.45 9.08 1.80
N ALA A 270 -17.95 10.26 1.40
CA ALA A 270 -18.77 11.47 1.30
C ALA A 270 -19.75 11.41 0.12
N PHE A 271 -19.36 10.81 -1.01
CA PHE A 271 -20.25 10.52 -2.14
C PHE A 271 -21.41 9.62 -1.71
N LEU A 272 -21.13 8.55 -0.97
CA LEU A 272 -22.16 7.64 -0.46
C LEU A 272 -23.15 8.34 0.47
N TYR A 273 -22.66 9.23 1.31
CA TYR A 273 -23.49 9.98 2.27
C TYR A 273 -24.27 11.10 1.60
N ASN A 274 -23.59 11.99 0.86
CA ASN A 274 -24.21 13.24 0.38
C ASN A 274 -24.98 13.07 -0.93
N ILE A 275 -24.59 12.13 -1.80
CA ILE A 275 -25.17 11.96 -3.15
C ILE A 275 -26.05 10.71 -3.23
N VAL A 276 -25.56 9.57 -2.75
CA VAL A 276 -26.35 8.33 -2.76
C VAL A 276 -27.41 8.32 -1.65
N GLY A 277 -27.27 9.19 -0.62
CA GLY A 277 -28.24 9.35 0.46
C GLY A 277 -28.20 8.26 1.52
N LEU A 278 -27.05 7.59 1.69
CA LEU A 278 -26.89 6.60 2.76
C LEU A 278 -26.68 7.28 4.12
N ASP A 279 -27.09 6.63 5.19
CA ASP A 279 -26.73 7.06 6.53
C ASP A 279 -25.21 6.92 6.79
N LEU A 280 -24.73 7.53 7.87
CA LEU A 280 -23.29 7.56 8.19
C LEU A 280 -22.70 6.16 8.37
N ALA A 281 -23.43 5.23 9.01
CA ALA A 281 -22.96 3.88 9.26
C ALA A 281 -22.82 3.09 7.94
N LYS A 282 -23.87 3.14 7.09
CA LYS A 282 -23.85 2.49 5.77
C LYS A 282 -22.77 3.11 4.86
N SER A 283 -22.62 4.44 4.86
CA SER A 283 -21.59 5.12 4.09
C SER A 283 -20.20 4.67 4.48
N ALA A 284 -19.91 4.56 5.77
CA ALA A 284 -18.63 4.08 6.28
C ALA A 284 -18.38 2.60 5.91
N GLY A 285 -19.37 1.72 6.17
CA GLY A 285 -19.25 0.28 5.91
C GLY A 285 -19.17 -0.05 4.43
N LEU A 286 -20.09 0.48 3.63
CA LEU A 286 -20.16 0.18 2.19
C LEU A 286 -19.01 0.80 1.40
N SER A 287 -18.34 1.85 1.91
CA SER A 287 -17.15 2.39 1.24
C SER A 287 -15.96 1.43 1.19
N ALA A 288 -15.99 0.32 1.93
CA ALA A 288 -14.96 -0.71 1.95
C ALA A 288 -15.28 -1.93 1.06
N VAL A 289 -16.44 -2.01 0.44
CA VAL A 289 -16.92 -3.22 -0.28
C VAL A 289 -15.98 -3.62 -1.44
N PHE A 290 -15.37 -2.65 -2.13
CA PHE A 290 -14.42 -2.92 -3.21
C PHE A 290 -13.22 -3.78 -2.77
N THR A 291 -12.87 -3.78 -1.49
CA THR A 291 -11.75 -4.56 -0.97
C THR A 291 -12.04 -6.06 -0.95
N ILE A 292 -13.30 -6.48 -0.98
CA ILE A 292 -13.71 -7.90 -1.05
C ILE A 292 -13.15 -8.53 -2.34
N THR A 293 -13.41 -7.91 -3.47
CA THR A 293 -12.86 -8.37 -4.75
C THR A 293 -11.40 -7.99 -4.92
N GLY A 294 -10.94 -6.95 -4.20
CA GLY A 294 -9.54 -6.57 -4.11
C GLY A 294 -8.63 -7.69 -3.60
N MET A 295 -9.10 -8.47 -2.62
CA MET A 295 -8.37 -9.67 -2.15
C MET A 295 -8.19 -10.70 -3.27
N MET A 296 -9.20 -10.94 -4.07
CA MET A 296 -9.14 -11.86 -5.21
C MET A 296 -8.20 -11.32 -6.29
N GLY A 297 -8.31 -10.05 -6.61
CA GLY A 297 -7.46 -9.36 -7.58
C GLY A 297 -5.97 -9.45 -7.26
N GLN A 298 -5.59 -9.34 -5.99
CA GLN A 298 -4.19 -9.45 -5.55
C GLN A 298 -3.57 -10.85 -5.76
N ILE A 299 -4.38 -11.87 -5.95
CA ILE A 299 -3.90 -13.23 -6.31
C ILE A 299 -3.92 -13.42 -7.82
N ILE A 300 -5.02 -13.03 -8.46
CA ILE A 300 -5.27 -13.29 -9.88
C ILE A 300 -4.28 -12.53 -10.77
N TRP A 301 -4.17 -11.21 -10.61
CA TRP A 301 -3.41 -10.38 -11.53
C TRP A 301 -1.89 -10.56 -11.46
N PRO A 302 -1.23 -10.65 -10.27
CA PRO A 302 0.19 -10.99 -10.21
C PRO A 302 0.50 -12.34 -10.82
N THR A 303 -0.33 -13.37 -10.55
CA THR A 303 -0.18 -14.70 -11.17
C THR A 303 -0.34 -14.66 -12.70
N LEU A 304 -1.28 -13.87 -13.19
CA LEU A 304 -1.47 -13.66 -14.61
C LEU A 304 -0.28 -12.89 -15.21
N SER A 305 0.27 -11.92 -14.49
CA SER A 305 1.41 -11.13 -14.95
C SER A 305 2.68 -11.94 -15.21
N ASP A 306 2.85 -13.05 -14.48
CA ASP A 306 3.96 -13.98 -14.71
C ASP A 306 3.82 -14.74 -16.04
N LYS A 307 2.58 -14.89 -16.56
CA LYS A 307 2.29 -15.61 -17.81
C LYS A 307 2.23 -14.70 -19.03
N ILE A 308 1.53 -13.57 -18.94
CA ILE A 308 1.31 -12.65 -20.08
C ILE A 308 2.27 -11.46 -20.11
N GLY A 309 3.09 -11.32 -19.06
CA GLY A 309 4.06 -10.24 -18.90
C GLY A 309 3.53 -9.07 -18.07
N ARG A 310 4.42 -8.49 -17.24
CA ARG A 310 4.13 -7.42 -16.27
C ARG A 310 3.43 -6.23 -16.93
N ARG A 311 4.02 -5.72 -18.01
CA ARG A 311 3.54 -4.51 -18.68
C ARG A 311 2.12 -4.66 -19.26
N LEU A 312 1.83 -5.78 -19.95
CA LEU A 312 0.49 -6.00 -20.48
C LEU A 312 -0.54 -6.08 -19.36
N THR A 313 -0.18 -6.72 -18.25
CA THR A 313 -1.05 -6.80 -17.07
C THR A 313 -1.30 -5.42 -16.46
N LEU A 314 -0.29 -4.54 -16.36
CA LEU A 314 -0.46 -3.16 -15.90
C LEU A 314 -1.40 -2.36 -16.81
N ILE A 315 -1.31 -2.55 -18.14
CA ILE A 315 -2.21 -1.93 -19.11
C ILE A 315 -3.64 -2.41 -18.88
N LEU A 316 -3.86 -3.72 -18.77
CA LEU A 316 -5.19 -4.31 -18.55
C LEU A 316 -5.81 -3.84 -17.23
N CYS A 317 -5.04 -3.87 -16.12
CA CYS A 317 -5.49 -3.37 -14.82
C CYS A 317 -5.80 -1.87 -14.85
N GLY A 318 -4.97 -1.07 -15.54
CA GLY A 318 -5.18 0.36 -15.68
C GLY A 318 -6.44 0.70 -16.47
N CYS A 319 -6.68 0.02 -17.61
CA CYS A 319 -7.91 0.16 -18.38
C CYS A 319 -9.14 -0.26 -17.55
N TRP A 320 -9.05 -1.38 -16.84
CA TRP A 320 -10.11 -1.85 -15.96
C TRP A 320 -10.45 -0.82 -14.89
N MET A 321 -9.43 -0.26 -14.23
CA MET A 321 -9.59 0.79 -13.22
C MET A 321 -10.23 2.04 -13.80
N ALA A 322 -9.79 2.50 -14.98
CA ALA A 322 -10.33 3.68 -15.63
C ALA A 322 -11.82 3.52 -15.97
N VAL A 323 -12.22 2.39 -16.56
CA VAL A 323 -13.62 2.10 -16.88
C VAL A 323 -14.46 2.01 -15.61
N SER A 324 -13.95 1.31 -14.58
CA SER A 324 -14.67 1.14 -13.30
C SER A 324 -14.94 2.48 -12.61
N ILE A 325 -13.93 3.37 -12.56
CA ILE A 325 -14.08 4.70 -11.94
C ILE A 325 -15.05 5.57 -12.75
N ALA A 326 -14.97 5.58 -14.09
CA ALA A 326 -15.90 6.30 -14.93
C ALA A 326 -17.35 5.82 -14.76
N SER A 327 -17.54 4.52 -14.50
CA SER A 327 -18.88 3.94 -14.30
C SER A 327 -19.61 4.51 -13.07
N PHE A 328 -18.89 5.07 -12.07
CA PHE A 328 -19.54 5.76 -10.95
C PHE A 328 -20.35 6.98 -11.39
N CYS A 329 -20.03 7.60 -12.53
CA CYS A 329 -20.84 8.69 -13.10
C CYS A 329 -22.25 8.24 -13.50
N LEU A 330 -22.47 6.93 -13.70
CA LEU A 330 -23.74 6.34 -14.15
C LEU A 330 -24.53 5.70 -13.00
N THR A 331 -24.11 5.91 -11.75
CA THR A 331 -24.78 5.28 -10.60
C THR A 331 -26.17 5.86 -10.38
N SER A 332 -27.15 4.97 -10.23
CA SER A 332 -28.56 5.31 -10.00
C SER A 332 -29.09 4.87 -8.64
N GLY A 333 -28.23 4.30 -7.77
CA GLY A 333 -28.63 3.82 -6.45
C GLY A 333 -27.61 2.87 -5.80
N VAL A 334 -27.95 2.36 -4.63
CA VAL A 334 -27.02 1.57 -3.78
C VAL A 334 -26.53 0.31 -4.49
N VAL A 335 -27.43 -0.40 -5.19
CA VAL A 335 -27.09 -1.66 -5.88
C VAL A 335 -26.06 -1.42 -6.98
N SER A 336 -26.24 -0.38 -7.82
CA SER A 336 -25.30 -0.04 -8.86
C SER A 336 -23.94 0.37 -8.29
N VAL A 337 -23.92 1.13 -7.20
CA VAL A 337 -22.70 1.51 -6.49
C VAL A 337 -21.94 0.29 -5.97
N ILE A 338 -22.62 -0.67 -5.34
CA ILE A 338 -22.00 -1.91 -4.87
C ILE A 338 -21.44 -2.72 -6.03
N ALA A 339 -22.19 -2.88 -7.12
CA ALA A 339 -21.73 -3.63 -8.29
C ALA A 339 -20.48 -3.01 -8.91
N ILE A 340 -20.46 -1.67 -9.07
CA ILE A 340 -19.28 -0.97 -9.60
C ILE A 340 -18.09 -1.05 -8.64
N GLN A 341 -18.31 -0.98 -7.32
CA GLN A 341 -17.24 -1.17 -6.33
C GLN A 341 -16.61 -2.56 -6.44
N LEU A 342 -17.42 -3.61 -6.55
CA LEU A 342 -16.93 -4.98 -6.72
C LEU A 342 -16.14 -5.13 -8.03
N PHE A 343 -16.59 -4.47 -9.09
CA PHE A 343 -15.89 -4.43 -10.36
C PHE A 343 -14.56 -3.66 -10.26
N PHE A 344 -14.55 -2.48 -9.62
CA PHE A 344 -13.37 -1.68 -9.37
C PHE A 344 -12.33 -2.41 -8.50
N GLY A 345 -12.79 -3.09 -7.44
CA GLY A 345 -11.92 -3.78 -6.50
C GLY A 345 -11.00 -4.81 -7.15
N LEU A 346 -11.48 -5.51 -8.18
CA LEU A 346 -10.69 -6.52 -8.90
C LEU A 346 -9.35 -5.98 -9.41
N SER A 347 -9.25 -4.68 -9.76
CA SER A 347 -8.00 -4.06 -10.24
C SER A 347 -7.34 -3.15 -9.20
N ALA A 348 -8.12 -2.47 -8.37
CA ALA A 348 -7.66 -1.37 -7.52
C ALA A 348 -6.55 -1.74 -6.53
N ASN A 349 -6.61 -2.93 -5.92
CA ASN A 349 -5.58 -3.41 -4.99
C ASN A 349 -4.53 -4.32 -5.65
N ALA A 350 -4.82 -4.85 -6.83
CA ALA A 350 -4.01 -5.85 -7.51
C ALA A 350 -2.77 -5.29 -8.20
N ILE A 351 -2.80 -4.02 -8.54
CA ILE A 351 -1.79 -3.39 -9.40
C ILE A 351 -0.46 -3.13 -8.66
N TRP A 352 -0.49 -2.96 -7.33
CA TRP A 352 0.68 -2.58 -6.53
C TRP A 352 1.81 -3.59 -6.57
N PRO A 353 1.59 -4.90 -6.31
CA PRO A 353 2.66 -5.90 -6.39
C PRO A 353 3.29 -5.96 -7.78
N ILE A 354 2.51 -5.68 -8.84
CA ILE A 354 3.00 -5.72 -10.22
C ILE A 354 3.94 -4.54 -10.49
N PHE A 355 3.68 -3.34 -9.94
CA PHE A 355 4.59 -2.20 -10.05
C PHE A 355 5.94 -2.50 -9.40
N TYR A 356 5.97 -3.07 -8.19
CA TYR A 356 7.20 -3.45 -7.51
C TYR A 356 7.96 -4.55 -8.27
N ALA A 357 7.25 -5.57 -8.77
CA ALA A 357 7.87 -6.59 -9.60
C ALA A 357 8.45 -6.01 -10.89
N THR A 358 7.72 -5.12 -11.56
CA THR A 358 8.20 -4.45 -12.79
C THR A 358 9.44 -3.60 -12.53
N ALA A 359 9.46 -2.83 -11.42
CA ALA A 359 10.64 -2.05 -11.04
C ALA A 359 11.85 -2.95 -10.74
N SER A 360 11.61 -4.08 -10.09
CA SER A 360 12.67 -5.07 -9.81
C SER A 360 13.24 -5.68 -11.09
N ASP A 361 12.40 -5.93 -12.11
CA ASP A 361 12.81 -6.48 -13.41
C ASP A 361 13.69 -5.48 -14.21
N TYR A 362 13.50 -4.17 -14.01
CA TYR A 362 14.29 -3.11 -14.66
C TYR A 362 15.43 -2.55 -13.80
N ALA A 363 15.59 -3.05 -12.58
CA ALA A 363 16.59 -2.54 -11.66
C ALA A 363 18.00 -2.90 -12.10
N PRO A 364 18.97 -1.97 -12.03
CA PRO A 364 20.38 -2.31 -12.18
C PRO A 364 20.83 -3.34 -11.13
N ALA A 365 21.88 -4.09 -11.44
CA ALA A 365 22.44 -5.08 -10.52
C ALA A 365 22.78 -4.45 -9.16
N GLY A 366 22.25 -5.02 -8.09
CA GLY A 366 22.45 -4.54 -6.72
C GLY A 366 21.63 -3.29 -6.34
N ALA A 367 20.68 -2.82 -7.18
CA ALA A 367 19.87 -1.62 -6.95
C ALA A 367 18.35 -1.90 -6.82
N ILE A 368 17.94 -3.15 -6.62
CA ILE A 368 16.51 -3.53 -6.48
C ILE A 368 15.83 -2.75 -5.35
N GLY A 369 16.48 -2.63 -4.19
CA GLY A 369 15.96 -1.86 -3.06
C GLY A 369 15.76 -0.38 -3.40
N THR A 370 16.70 0.24 -4.11
CA THR A 370 16.59 1.63 -4.57
C THR A 370 15.46 1.80 -5.58
N ALA A 371 15.30 0.85 -6.52
CA ALA A 371 14.21 0.87 -7.49
C ALA A 371 12.84 0.78 -6.80
N ASN A 372 12.67 -0.16 -5.87
CA ASN A 372 11.44 -0.31 -5.09
C ASN A 372 11.15 0.92 -4.21
N SER A 373 12.18 1.55 -3.63
CA SER A 373 12.03 2.80 -2.88
C SER A 373 11.50 3.94 -3.75
N LEU A 374 11.95 4.05 -5.02
CA LEU A 374 11.40 5.03 -5.96
C LEU A 374 9.92 4.79 -6.26
N ILE A 375 9.49 3.53 -6.40
CA ILE A 375 8.06 3.20 -6.54
C ILE A 375 7.28 3.62 -5.31
N THR A 376 7.81 3.35 -4.10
CA THR A 376 7.17 3.76 -2.84
C THR A 376 7.04 5.28 -2.72
N VAL A 377 8.08 6.03 -3.07
CA VAL A 377 8.03 7.50 -3.08
C VAL A 377 7.01 8.01 -4.09
N ALA A 378 7.01 7.48 -5.32
CA ALA A 378 6.04 7.84 -6.35
C ALA A 378 4.60 7.56 -5.88
N GLN A 379 4.38 6.42 -5.23
CA GLN A 379 3.10 6.04 -4.64
C GLN A 379 2.61 7.08 -3.61
N TYR A 380 3.43 7.43 -2.62
CA TYR A 380 3.01 8.37 -1.57
C TYR A 380 2.88 9.81 -2.06
N VAL A 381 3.72 10.24 -3.02
CA VAL A 381 3.58 11.56 -3.65
C VAL A 381 2.28 11.65 -4.44
N GLY A 382 1.95 10.66 -5.26
CA GLY A 382 0.67 10.60 -5.97
C GLY A 382 -0.52 10.58 -5.01
N GLY A 383 -0.40 9.79 -3.92
CA GLY A 383 -1.39 9.73 -2.86
C GLY A 383 -1.58 11.04 -2.08
N ALA A 384 -0.54 11.85 -1.94
CA ALA A 384 -0.64 13.17 -1.29
C ALA A 384 -1.25 14.25 -2.22
N VAL A 385 -0.94 14.17 -3.51
CA VAL A 385 -1.47 15.12 -4.51
C VAL A 385 -2.96 14.91 -4.76
N ALA A 386 -3.42 13.66 -4.77
CA ALA A 386 -4.80 13.30 -5.09
C ALA A 386 -5.86 14.00 -4.22
N PRO A 387 -5.79 13.96 -2.88
CA PRO A 387 -6.79 14.59 -2.02
C PRO A 387 -6.90 16.10 -2.22
N ILE A 388 -5.76 16.76 -2.50
CA ILE A 388 -5.73 18.21 -2.77
C ILE A 388 -6.52 18.51 -4.03
N ILE A 389 -6.26 17.78 -5.11
CA ILE A 389 -6.94 17.98 -6.39
C ILE A 389 -8.44 17.67 -6.25
N MET A 390 -8.80 16.53 -5.63
CA MET A 390 -10.21 16.15 -5.45
C MET A 390 -10.95 17.15 -4.56
N GLY A 391 -10.33 17.59 -3.46
CA GLY A 391 -10.92 18.57 -2.56
C GLY A 391 -11.14 19.94 -3.20
N TYR A 392 -10.14 20.43 -3.96
CA TYR A 392 -10.26 21.67 -4.71
C TYR A 392 -11.35 21.58 -5.78
N LEU A 393 -11.35 20.51 -6.57
CA LEU A 393 -12.34 20.30 -7.62
C LEU A 393 -13.77 20.27 -7.04
N LEU A 394 -13.98 19.50 -5.97
CA LEU A 394 -15.29 19.43 -5.31
C LEU A 394 -15.74 20.81 -4.79
N THR A 395 -14.83 21.56 -4.16
CA THR A 395 -15.14 22.92 -3.65
C THR A 395 -15.53 23.86 -4.79
N SER A 396 -14.82 23.79 -5.93
CA SER A 396 -15.08 24.64 -7.10
C SER A 396 -16.46 24.39 -7.74
N PHE A 397 -17.02 23.20 -7.57
CA PHE A 397 -18.35 22.83 -8.08
C PHE A 397 -19.47 22.92 -7.01
N GLY A 398 -19.24 23.50 -5.83
CA GLY A 398 -20.27 23.72 -4.83
C GLY A 398 -20.17 22.85 -3.57
N GLY A 399 -19.07 22.13 -3.38
CA GLY A 399 -18.76 21.42 -2.14
C GLY A 399 -19.35 20.01 -2.05
N TRP A 400 -19.53 19.53 -0.82
CA TRP A 400 -19.90 18.15 -0.52
C TRP A 400 -21.23 17.68 -1.12
N HIS A 401 -22.19 18.56 -1.38
CA HIS A 401 -23.52 18.23 -1.92
C HIS A 401 -23.59 18.34 -3.44
N SER A 402 -22.51 18.70 -4.12
CA SER A 402 -22.48 18.88 -5.55
C SER A 402 -22.33 17.57 -6.31
N HIS A 403 -23.41 17.03 -6.84
CA HIS A 403 -23.35 15.85 -7.73
C HIS A 403 -22.37 16.05 -8.90
N GLN A 404 -22.40 17.24 -9.52
CA GLN A 404 -21.50 17.59 -10.62
C GLN A 404 -20.03 17.56 -10.21
N GLY A 405 -19.70 17.99 -8.99
CA GLY A 405 -18.34 17.93 -8.46
C GLY A 405 -17.80 16.51 -8.37
N TYR A 406 -18.61 15.56 -7.90
CA TYR A 406 -18.21 14.14 -7.87
C TYR A 406 -18.02 13.55 -9.26
N ILE A 407 -18.90 13.89 -10.22
CA ILE A 407 -18.74 13.45 -11.62
C ILE A 407 -17.38 13.89 -12.16
N TRP A 408 -17.00 15.15 -11.99
CA TRP A 408 -15.70 15.65 -12.44
C TRP A 408 -14.53 14.97 -11.73
N CYS A 409 -14.65 14.66 -10.43
CA CYS A 409 -13.67 13.90 -9.71
C CYS A 409 -13.48 12.48 -10.29
N PHE A 410 -14.56 11.75 -10.56
CA PHE A 410 -14.50 10.43 -11.16
C PHE A 410 -13.93 10.45 -12.59
N LEU A 411 -14.34 11.42 -13.41
CA LEU A 411 -13.78 11.58 -14.75
C LEU A 411 -12.29 11.90 -14.73
N LEU A 412 -11.85 12.80 -13.86
CA LEU A 412 -10.43 13.13 -13.70
C LEU A 412 -9.62 11.90 -13.26
N MET A 413 -10.11 11.15 -12.28
CA MET A 413 -9.46 9.90 -11.85
C MET A 413 -9.40 8.87 -12.98
N SER A 414 -10.46 8.74 -13.79
CA SER A 414 -10.47 7.87 -14.95
C SER A 414 -9.43 8.30 -16.00
N CYS A 415 -9.34 9.60 -16.29
CA CYS A 415 -8.29 10.16 -17.16
C CYS A 415 -6.88 9.86 -16.60
N CYS A 416 -6.66 10.03 -15.30
CA CYS A 416 -5.39 9.67 -14.67
C CYS A 416 -5.05 8.18 -14.84
N ALA A 417 -6.02 7.28 -14.67
CA ALA A 417 -5.81 5.85 -14.92
C ALA A 417 -5.39 5.57 -16.38
N PHE A 418 -6.04 6.21 -17.35
CA PHE A 418 -5.66 6.11 -18.76
C PHE A 418 -4.27 6.70 -19.04
N ILE A 419 -3.87 7.80 -18.40
CA ILE A 419 -2.51 8.33 -18.51
C ILE A 419 -1.49 7.28 -18.03
N GLY A 420 -1.77 6.59 -16.92
CA GLY A 420 -0.95 5.49 -16.45
C GLY A 420 -0.80 4.36 -17.48
N VAL A 421 -1.89 4.02 -18.18
CA VAL A 421 -1.89 3.05 -19.30
C VAL A 421 -1.01 3.54 -20.46
N ILE A 422 -1.18 4.79 -20.88
CA ILE A 422 -0.40 5.39 -21.98
C ILE A 422 1.09 5.36 -21.66
N LEU A 423 1.50 5.67 -20.42
CA LEU A 423 2.90 5.60 -19.99
C LEU A 423 3.48 4.19 -20.15
N GLN A 424 2.72 3.14 -19.82
CA GLN A 424 3.14 1.75 -20.01
C GLN A 424 3.19 1.35 -21.51
N MET A 425 2.32 1.89 -22.32
CA MET A 425 2.36 1.69 -23.80
C MET A 425 3.59 2.36 -24.41
N ILE A 426 3.90 3.62 -24.03
CA ILE A 426 5.08 4.34 -24.49
C ILE A 426 6.35 3.59 -24.09
N LEU A 427 6.45 3.14 -22.84
CA LEU A 427 7.58 2.32 -22.37
C LEU A 427 7.77 1.09 -23.27
N GLY A 428 6.66 0.43 -23.64
CA GLY A 428 6.71 -0.71 -24.52
C GLY A 428 7.25 -0.42 -25.92
N TYR A 429 6.85 0.70 -26.47
CA TYR A 429 7.34 1.15 -27.75
C TYR A 429 8.85 1.46 -27.72
N LEU A 430 9.30 2.19 -26.67
CA LEU A 430 10.72 2.54 -26.49
C LEU A 430 11.61 1.31 -26.33
N ILE A 431 11.22 0.33 -25.54
CA ILE A 431 11.99 -0.92 -25.36
C ILE A 431 12.06 -1.71 -26.68
N LYS A 432 10.96 -1.76 -27.46
CA LYS A 432 10.95 -2.45 -28.76
C LYS A 432 11.91 -1.76 -29.74
N LYS A 433 11.90 -0.44 -29.77
CA LYS A 433 12.79 0.37 -30.62
C LYS A 433 14.26 0.14 -30.29
N GLU A 434 14.64 0.19 -29.00
CA GLU A 434 16.01 -0.08 -28.55
C GLU A 434 16.53 -1.46 -28.95
N LYS A 435 15.67 -2.48 -28.84
CA LYS A 435 16.02 -3.84 -29.27
C LYS A 435 16.23 -3.95 -30.79
N SER A 436 15.41 -3.26 -31.58
CA SER A 436 15.58 -3.22 -33.05
C SER A 436 16.90 -2.56 -33.42
N GLU A 437 17.22 -1.40 -32.83
CA GLU A 437 18.46 -0.66 -33.11
C GLU A 437 19.72 -1.48 -32.70
N GLN A 438 19.64 -2.26 -31.62
CA GLN A 438 20.73 -3.16 -31.21
C GLN A 438 20.95 -4.30 -32.21
N VAL A 439 19.89 -4.89 -32.75
CA VAL A 439 19.97 -5.95 -33.74
C VAL A 439 20.57 -5.41 -35.06
N ASP A 440 20.12 -4.24 -35.50
CA ASP A 440 20.63 -3.59 -36.71
C ASP A 440 22.12 -3.24 -36.58
N ASN A 441 22.55 -2.71 -35.42
CA ASN A 441 23.98 -2.41 -35.15
C ASN A 441 24.84 -3.66 -35.12
N LEU A 442 24.34 -4.77 -34.55
CA LEU A 442 25.07 -6.05 -34.54
C LEU A 442 25.19 -6.64 -35.96
N SER A 443 24.17 -6.50 -36.80
CA SER A 443 24.22 -6.94 -38.19
C SER A 443 25.20 -6.12 -39.04
N LEU A 444 25.31 -4.81 -38.78
CA LEU A 444 26.29 -3.92 -39.44
C LEU A 444 27.72 -4.15 -38.99
N SER A 445 27.95 -4.60 -37.76
CA SER A 445 29.30 -4.93 -37.23
C SER A 445 29.79 -6.31 -37.63
N ALA A 446 28.91 -7.18 -38.14
CA ALA A 446 29.23 -8.54 -38.59
C ALA A 446 29.54 -8.62 -40.12
N ASN A 447 29.28 -7.57 -40.87
CA ASN A 447 29.66 -7.37 -42.27
C ASN A 447 30.91 -6.49 -42.36
#